data_d9de56aa6516599761ea1b5cfc262220
#
_entry.id   d9de56aa6516599761ea1b5cfc262220
#
_cell.length_a   1.000
_cell.length_b   1.000
_cell.length_c   1.000
_cell.angle_alpha   90.00
_cell.angle_beta   90.00
_cell.angle_gamma   90.00
#
_symmetry.space_group_name_H-M   'P 1'
#
loop_
_entity.id
_entity.type
_entity.pdbx_description
1 polymer ?
#
loop_
_entity_poly.entity_id
_entity_poly.type
_entity_poly.pdbx_seq_one_letter_code
_entity_poly.pdbx_strand_id
1 'polypeptide(L)'
;MGNKVKFNLKNVHAAKLTEKEEGGSTKFEYGVPKAIPGAVSISLDAEGESSPFYADGIVYFRSVTNNGYSGDLEIALIPEWFRTEILQEKLDAKGVLVENSSVAESVKFALLFEFDGDINAIRHVLYNCSASRPSIESETKEDTIEPGTETLSITADPRSDGLVKARTGDTTDETTYKEWYKTVYTPTEEGGGMA
;
A
#
# COMPACT_ATOMS: atom_id res chain seq x y z
N MET A 1 11.88 23.78 8.16
CA MET A 1 10.55 23.93 8.80
C MET A 1 9.66 22.89 8.18
N GLY A 2 9.04 21.99 8.96
CA GLY A 2 8.23 20.90 8.41
C GLY A 2 6.83 21.34 8.03
N ASN A 3 6.13 20.47 7.26
CA ASN A 3 4.72 20.66 6.90
C ASN A 3 3.84 20.81 8.15
N LYS A 4 2.88 21.71 8.11
CA LYS A 4 1.88 21.91 9.16
C LYS A 4 0.56 21.21 8.87
N VAL A 5 0.26 20.98 7.60
CA VAL A 5 -0.98 20.33 7.12
C VAL A 5 -0.68 19.37 5.99
N LYS A 6 -1.58 18.41 5.81
CA LYS A 6 -1.62 17.52 4.66
C LYS A 6 -3.03 17.52 4.06
N PHE A 7 -3.13 17.42 2.76
CA PHE A 7 -4.40 17.38 2.01
C PHE A 7 -4.17 16.70 0.67
N ASN A 8 -5.22 16.38 -0.06
CA ASN A 8 -5.19 15.92 -1.44
C ASN A 8 -4.31 14.67 -1.69
N LEU A 9 -4.93 13.56 -2.00
CA LEU A 9 -4.26 12.32 -2.40
C LEU A 9 -3.77 12.43 -3.86
N LYS A 10 -2.52 12.07 -4.12
CA LYS A 10 -1.90 12.07 -5.46
C LYS A 10 -0.95 10.91 -5.68
N ASN A 11 -0.58 10.74 -6.94
CA ASN A 11 0.53 9.87 -7.37
C ASN A 11 0.46 8.45 -6.79
N VAL A 12 -0.74 7.85 -6.78
CA VAL A 12 -0.88 6.45 -6.36
C VAL A 12 -0.20 5.55 -7.39
N HIS A 13 0.69 4.69 -6.91
CA HIS A 13 1.42 3.70 -7.70
C HIS A 13 1.41 2.36 -6.98
N ALA A 14 1.52 1.28 -7.73
CA ALA A 14 1.81 -0.03 -7.17
C ALA A 14 3.00 -0.68 -7.88
N ALA A 15 3.78 -1.45 -7.13
CA ALA A 15 4.92 -2.21 -7.63
C ALA A 15 4.83 -3.64 -7.14
N LYS A 16 4.78 -4.61 -8.06
CA LYS A 16 4.71 -6.03 -7.73
C LYS A 16 5.85 -6.43 -6.81
N LEU A 17 5.55 -7.12 -5.72
CA LEU A 17 6.53 -7.72 -4.83
C LEU A 17 6.81 -9.15 -5.29
N THR A 18 8.08 -9.52 -5.29
CA THR A 18 8.54 -10.90 -5.50
C THR A 18 9.47 -11.27 -4.36
N GLU A 19 9.14 -12.36 -3.68
CA GLU A 19 9.97 -12.93 -2.62
C GLU A 19 10.82 -14.06 -3.19
N LYS A 20 12.11 -14.06 -2.86
CA LYS A 20 13.06 -15.10 -3.28
C LYS A 20 13.81 -15.61 -2.06
N GLU A 21 13.80 -16.92 -1.88
CA GLU A 21 14.65 -17.59 -0.91
C GLU A 21 16.08 -17.71 -1.46
N GLU A 22 17.04 -17.08 -0.82
CA GLU A 22 18.45 -17.16 -1.21
C GLU A 22 19.34 -17.34 0.02
N GLY A 23 19.99 -18.49 0.11
CA GLY A 23 20.93 -18.77 1.19
C GLY A 23 20.34 -18.81 2.61
N GLY A 24 19.03 -19.12 2.74
CA GLY A 24 18.31 -19.14 4.03
C GLY A 24 17.80 -17.77 4.49
N SER A 25 17.85 -16.78 3.62
CA SER A 25 17.27 -15.45 3.84
C SER A 25 16.26 -15.12 2.73
N THR A 26 15.18 -14.46 3.08
CA THR A 26 14.19 -13.98 2.10
C THR A 26 14.64 -12.65 1.54
N LYS A 27 14.83 -12.57 0.22
CA LYS A 27 15.04 -11.31 -0.50
C LYS A 27 13.72 -10.79 -1.07
N PHE A 28 13.52 -9.49 -0.90
CA PHE A 28 12.36 -8.77 -1.41
C PHE A 28 12.74 -7.93 -2.62
N GLU A 29 12.20 -8.28 -3.78
CA GLU A 29 12.42 -7.55 -5.03
C GLU A 29 11.11 -6.88 -5.47
N TYR A 30 11.20 -5.60 -5.81
CA TYR A 30 10.05 -4.85 -6.31
C TYR A 30 10.20 -4.57 -7.79
N GLY A 31 9.10 -4.71 -8.53
CA GLY A 31 9.00 -4.22 -9.88
C GLY A 31 9.06 -2.68 -9.93
N VAL A 32 9.10 -2.14 -11.14
CA VAL A 32 9.00 -0.69 -11.35
C VAL A 32 7.61 -0.22 -10.93
N PRO A 33 7.49 0.84 -10.10
CA PRO A 33 6.19 1.40 -9.73
C PRO A 33 5.39 1.84 -10.96
N LYS A 34 4.16 1.35 -11.07
CA LYS A 34 3.20 1.71 -12.12
C LYS A 34 2.09 2.58 -11.55
N ALA A 35 1.74 3.64 -12.26
CA ALA A 35 0.72 4.57 -11.81
C ALA A 35 -0.69 3.94 -11.78
N ILE A 36 -1.45 4.27 -10.74
CA ILE A 36 -2.89 4.04 -10.62
C ILE A 36 -3.56 5.41 -10.70
N PRO A 37 -3.97 5.86 -11.90
CA PRO A 37 -4.58 7.17 -12.07
C PRO A 37 -6.01 7.21 -11.51
N GLY A 38 -6.48 8.42 -11.19
CA GLY A 38 -7.86 8.62 -10.74
C GLY A 38 -8.10 8.30 -9.26
N ALA A 39 -7.08 8.39 -8.41
CA ALA A 39 -7.25 8.23 -6.97
C ALA A 39 -8.18 9.32 -6.40
N VAL A 40 -9.18 8.89 -5.65
CA VAL A 40 -10.21 9.73 -5.02
C VAL A 40 -9.92 9.86 -3.53
N SER A 41 -9.83 8.74 -2.83
CA SER A 41 -9.56 8.72 -1.41
C SER A 41 -8.74 7.50 -0.98
N ILE A 42 -8.07 7.59 0.17
CA ILE A 42 -7.43 6.48 0.85
C ILE A 42 -7.66 6.60 2.34
N SER A 43 -8.09 5.51 2.96
CA SER A 43 -8.26 5.41 4.41
C SER A 43 -7.66 4.10 4.88
N LEU A 44 -6.60 4.17 5.67
CA LEU A 44 -5.89 3.01 6.19
C LEU A 44 -5.75 3.13 7.69
N ASP A 45 -6.33 2.20 8.41
CA ASP A 45 -6.27 2.10 9.87
C ASP A 45 -5.10 1.21 10.28
N ALA A 46 -4.47 1.57 11.40
CA ALA A 46 -3.40 0.76 11.96
C ALA A 46 -3.98 -0.48 12.63
N GLU A 47 -3.44 -1.64 12.29
CA GLU A 47 -3.80 -2.92 12.86
C GLU A 47 -2.82 -3.31 13.98
N GLY A 48 -3.36 -3.79 15.10
CA GLY A 48 -2.57 -4.23 16.23
C GLY A 48 -3.40 -4.38 17.49
N GLU A 49 -2.92 -5.22 18.39
CA GLU A 49 -3.59 -5.50 19.65
C GLU A 49 -2.76 -5.00 20.83
N SER A 50 -3.48 -4.55 21.85
CA SER A 50 -2.90 -4.24 23.16
C SER A 50 -3.46 -5.22 24.18
N SER A 51 -2.64 -6.19 24.60
CA SER A 51 -3.03 -7.25 25.53
C SER A 51 -2.45 -7.00 26.93
N PRO A 52 -3.27 -6.64 27.94
CA PRO A 52 -2.81 -6.48 29.30
C PRO A 52 -2.71 -7.84 30.02
N PHE A 53 -1.61 -8.06 30.72
CA PHE A 53 -1.44 -9.15 31.68
C PHE A 53 -1.63 -8.60 33.09
N TYR A 54 -2.52 -9.23 33.85
CA TYR A 54 -2.84 -8.83 35.22
C TYR A 54 -2.15 -9.74 36.23
N ALA A 55 -1.52 -9.13 37.23
CA ALA A 55 -1.03 -9.80 38.43
C ALA A 55 -1.27 -8.89 39.63
N ASP A 56 -1.57 -9.47 40.81
CA ASP A 56 -1.87 -8.76 42.06
C ASP A 56 -3.00 -7.72 41.92
N GLY A 57 -3.97 -7.96 41.01
CA GLY A 57 -5.13 -7.08 40.79
C GLY A 57 -4.85 -5.82 39.99
N ILE A 58 -3.64 -5.68 39.39
CA ILE A 58 -3.23 -4.56 38.55
C ILE A 58 -2.76 -5.04 37.19
N VAL A 59 -2.69 -4.14 36.19
CA VAL A 59 -1.99 -4.42 34.93
C VAL A 59 -0.50 -4.50 35.21
N TYR A 60 0.04 -5.71 35.22
CA TYR A 60 1.45 -5.96 35.51
C TYR A 60 2.34 -5.80 34.27
N PHE A 61 1.84 -6.21 33.12
CA PHE A 61 2.53 -6.11 31.83
C PHE A 61 1.52 -5.80 30.73
N ARG A 62 1.96 -5.11 29.68
CA ARG A 62 1.17 -4.85 28.48
C ARG A 62 1.98 -5.16 27.24
N SER A 63 1.50 -6.08 26.42
CA SER A 63 2.04 -6.34 25.08
C SER A 63 1.29 -5.47 24.07
N VAL A 64 2.04 -4.92 23.10
CA VAL A 64 1.48 -4.18 21.97
C VAL A 64 2.06 -4.78 20.69
N THR A 65 1.20 -5.11 19.73
CA THR A 65 1.61 -5.62 18.41
C THR A 65 1.39 -4.56 17.33
N ASN A 66 2.19 -4.61 16.27
CA ASN A 66 1.99 -3.84 15.05
C ASN A 66 1.77 -4.86 13.91
N ASN A 67 0.51 -5.03 13.51
CA ASN A 67 0.12 -6.00 12.50
C ASN A 67 -0.05 -5.34 11.11
N GLY A 68 0.42 -4.10 10.96
CA GLY A 68 0.36 -3.36 9.71
C GLY A 68 -0.82 -2.41 9.61
N TYR A 69 -1.46 -2.37 8.46
CA TYR A 69 -2.57 -1.45 8.15
C TYR A 69 -3.60 -2.17 7.29
N SER A 70 -4.89 -1.83 7.48
CA SER A 70 -5.97 -2.23 6.58
C SER A 70 -6.90 -1.06 6.27
N GLY A 71 -7.63 -1.14 5.16
CA GLY A 71 -8.59 -0.13 4.77
C GLY A 71 -8.83 -0.08 3.28
N ASP A 72 -9.26 1.07 2.78
CA ASP A 72 -9.76 1.21 1.42
C ASP A 72 -9.03 2.28 0.61
N LEU A 73 -8.83 1.96 -0.65
CA LEU A 73 -8.38 2.87 -1.70
C LEU A 73 -9.49 3.00 -2.74
N GLU A 74 -10.07 4.19 -2.83
CA GLU A 74 -11.08 4.55 -3.82
C GLU A 74 -10.43 5.20 -5.03
N ILE A 75 -10.76 4.71 -6.22
CA ILE A 75 -10.24 5.18 -7.50
C ILE A 75 -11.33 5.27 -8.54
N ALA A 76 -11.18 6.13 -9.54
CA ALA A 76 -12.18 6.30 -10.61
C ALA A 76 -12.36 5.01 -11.42
N LEU A 77 -11.28 4.31 -11.74
CA LEU A 77 -11.30 3.04 -12.46
C LEU A 77 -10.00 2.27 -12.20
N ILE A 78 -10.08 0.97 -11.89
CA ILE A 78 -8.93 0.10 -11.71
C ILE A 78 -8.26 -0.14 -13.07
N PRO A 79 -6.95 0.20 -13.25
CA PRO A 79 -6.26 -0.03 -14.52
C PRO A 79 -6.17 -1.52 -14.88
N GLU A 80 -6.27 -1.83 -16.18
CA GLU A 80 -6.20 -3.22 -16.67
C GLU A 80 -4.91 -3.95 -16.23
N TRP A 81 -3.77 -3.24 -16.21
CA TRP A 81 -2.52 -3.84 -15.73
C TRP A 81 -2.60 -4.27 -14.26
N PHE A 82 -3.33 -3.52 -13.40
CA PHE A 82 -3.51 -3.89 -11.99
C PHE A 82 -4.40 -5.13 -11.87
N ARG A 83 -5.47 -5.21 -12.69
CA ARG A 83 -6.33 -6.39 -12.77
C ARG A 83 -5.55 -7.64 -13.20
N THR A 84 -4.68 -7.52 -14.21
CA THR A 84 -3.94 -8.68 -14.74
C THR A 84 -2.71 -9.05 -13.90
N GLU A 85 -1.92 -8.09 -13.44
CA GLU A 85 -0.65 -8.36 -12.76
C GLU A 85 -0.79 -8.54 -11.24
N ILE A 86 -1.76 -7.88 -10.62
CA ILE A 86 -1.99 -7.91 -9.17
C ILE A 86 -3.20 -8.79 -8.82
N LEU A 87 -4.37 -8.53 -9.39
CA LEU A 87 -5.57 -9.31 -9.13
C LEU A 87 -5.60 -10.65 -9.89
N GLN A 88 -4.65 -10.86 -10.80
CA GLN A 88 -4.46 -12.10 -11.56
C GLN A 88 -5.63 -12.50 -12.49
N GLU A 89 -6.41 -11.51 -12.93
CA GLU A 89 -7.35 -11.72 -14.03
C GLU A 89 -6.58 -12.04 -15.31
N LYS A 90 -7.11 -12.88 -16.19
CA LYS A 90 -6.45 -13.31 -17.42
C LYS A 90 -7.18 -12.73 -18.63
N LEU A 91 -6.42 -12.19 -19.58
CA LEU A 91 -6.95 -11.88 -20.91
C LEU A 91 -7.11 -13.18 -21.71
N ASP A 92 -8.31 -13.41 -22.23
CA ASP A 92 -8.55 -14.50 -23.19
C ASP A 92 -8.05 -14.15 -24.59
N ALA A 93 -8.18 -15.07 -25.53
CA ALA A 93 -7.77 -14.89 -26.93
C ALA A 93 -8.54 -13.76 -27.68
N LYS A 94 -9.62 -13.26 -27.08
CA LYS A 94 -10.46 -12.16 -27.65
C LYS A 94 -10.27 -10.85 -26.92
N GLY A 95 -9.35 -10.80 -25.93
CA GLY A 95 -9.09 -9.60 -25.13
C GLY A 95 -10.12 -9.35 -24.02
N VAL A 96 -10.83 -10.40 -23.57
CA VAL A 96 -11.76 -10.31 -22.45
C VAL A 96 -11.04 -10.68 -21.17
N LEU A 97 -11.18 -9.83 -20.13
CA LEU A 97 -10.69 -10.13 -18.79
C LEU A 97 -11.56 -11.20 -18.14
N VAL A 98 -10.91 -12.28 -17.70
CA VAL A 98 -11.56 -13.44 -17.08
C VAL A 98 -10.99 -13.62 -15.68
N GLU A 99 -11.87 -13.60 -14.70
CA GLU A 99 -11.56 -13.97 -13.32
C GLU A 99 -11.84 -15.47 -13.12
N ASN A 100 -10.93 -16.15 -12.40
CA ASN A 100 -11.10 -17.59 -12.10
C ASN A 100 -11.07 -17.79 -10.58
N SER A 101 -12.04 -18.55 -10.07
CA SER A 101 -12.16 -18.89 -8.64
C SER A 101 -10.96 -19.68 -8.07
N SER A 102 -10.11 -20.25 -8.92
CA SER A 102 -8.86 -20.90 -8.49
C SER A 102 -7.79 -19.93 -8.00
N VAL A 103 -7.95 -18.62 -8.30
CA VAL A 103 -7.08 -17.56 -7.82
C VAL A 103 -7.80 -16.87 -6.67
N ALA A 104 -7.42 -17.20 -5.43
CA ALA A 104 -8.08 -16.68 -4.24
C ALA A 104 -7.46 -15.35 -3.74
N GLU A 105 -6.16 -15.18 -3.94
CA GLU A 105 -5.41 -14.05 -3.40
C GLU A 105 -4.74 -13.24 -4.50
N SER A 106 -4.61 -11.93 -4.26
CA SER A 106 -3.84 -11.05 -5.12
C SER A 106 -2.34 -11.32 -4.98
N VAL A 107 -1.57 -10.94 -6.00
CA VAL A 107 -0.12 -10.87 -5.87
C VAL A 107 0.23 -9.76 -4.88
N LYS A 108 1.21 -10.01 -4.01
CA LYS A 108 1.71 -8.99 -3.07
C LYS A 108 2.40 -7.85 -3.84
N PHE A 109 2.24 -6.64 -3.33
CA PHE A 109 2.79 -5.43 -3.98
C PHE A 109 3.15 -4.35 -2.96
N ALA A 110 3.99 -3.42 -3.36
CA ALA A 110 4.18 -2.17 -2.63
C ALA A 110 3.18 -1.12 -3.14
N LEU A 111 2.53 -0.41 -2.23
CA LEU A 111 1.64 0.71 -2.53
C LEU A 111 2.34 2.01 -2.20
N LEU A 112 2.48 2.90 -3.19
CA LEU A 112 3.08 4.21 -3.05
C LEU A 112 2.03 5.29 -3.32
N PHE A 113 2.04 6.34 -2.52
CA PHE A 113 1.15 7.50 -2.70
C PHE A 113 1.72 8.73 -2.00
N GLU A 114 1.14 9.89 -2.27
CA GLU A 114 1.51 11.10 -1.57
C GLU A 114 0.30 11.94 -1.19
N PHE A 115 0.48 12.71 -0.13
CA PHE A 115 -0.39 13.81 0.23
C PHE A 115 0.33 15.13 -0.01
N ASP A 116 -0.37 16.10 -0.57
CA ASP A 116 0.14 17.46 -0.62
C ASP A 116 0.37 18.00 0.81
N GLY A 117 1.42 18.75 0.99
CA GLY A 117 1.70 19.51 2.19
C GLY A 117 1.78 21.00 1.86
N ASP A 118 1.84 21.83 2.88
CA ASP A 118 1.99 23.27 2.71
C ASP A 118 3.41 23.69 2.25
N ILE A 119 4.39 22.80 2.36
CA ILE A 119 5.77 23.02 1.89
C ILE A 119 6.15 22.00 0.83
N ASN A 120 6.08 20.70 1.16
CA ASN A 120 6.41 19.61 0.26
C ASN A 120 5.38 18.47 0.38
N ALA A 121 5.16 17.73 -0.69
CA ALA A 121 4.33 16.54 -0.62
C ALA A 121 4.97 15.47 0.30
N ILE A 122 4.14 14.81 1.10
CA ILE A 122 4.55 13.72 1.98
C ILE A 122 4.31 12.42 1.22
N ARG A 123 5.38 11.75 0.83
CA ARG A 123 5.35 10.50 0.09
C ARG A 123 5.38 9.31 1.02
N HIS A 124 4.55 8.33 0.73
CA HIS A 124 4.41 7.12 1.51
C HIS A 124 4.70 5.89 0.66
N VAL A 125 5.17 4.83 1.29
CA VAL A 125 5.22 3.48 0.74
C VAL A 125 4.82 2.49 1.82
N LEU A 126 3.94 1.55 1.46
CA LEU A 126 3.61 0.34 2.21
C LEU A 126 4.21 -0.84 1.45
N TYR A 127 4.93 -1.72 2.12
CA TYR A 127 5.83 -2.66 1.45
C TYR A 127 5.23 -4.00 1.06
N ASN A 128 4.25 -4.48 1.80
CA ASN A 128 3.71 -5.82 1.62
C ASN A 128 2.17 -5.78 1.64
N CYS A 129 1.62 -5.20 0.56
CA CYS A 129 0.18 -5.05 0.40
C CYS A 129 -0.43 -6.23 -0.36
N SER A 130 -1.68 -6.54 -0.01
CA SER A 130 -2.61 -7.33 -0.80
C SER A 130 -3.88 -6.53 -1.04
N ALA A 131 -4.58 -6.81 -2.12
CA ALA A 131 -5.86 -6.19 -2.45
C ALA A 131 -6.95 -7.25 -2.57
N SER A 132 -8.13 -6.98 -2.03
CA SER A 132 -9.33 -7.76 -2.31
C SER A 132 -9.88 -7.44 -3.70
N ARG A 133 -10.67 -8.35 -4.24
CA ARG A 133 -11.43 -8.09 -5.47
C ARG A 133 -12.42 -6.94 -5.24
N PRO A 134 -12.52 -5.97 -6.17
CA PRO A 134 -13.46 -4.88 -6.04
C PRO A 134 -14.91 -5.35 -6.15
N SER A 135 -15.83 -4.64 -5.51
CA SER A 135 -17.26 -4.77 -5.77
C SER A 135 -17.59 -4.31 -7.19
N ILE A 136 -18.72 -4.77 -7.72
CA ILE A 136 -19.24 -4.32 -9.01
C ILE A 136 -20.50 -3.51 -8.72
N GLU A 137 -20.39 -2.20 -8.89
CA GLU A 137 -21.47 -1.26 -8.59
C GLU A 137 -21.63 -0.25 -9.74
N SER A 138 -22.84 0.15 -10.03
CA SER A 138 -23.16 1.22 -10.96
C SER A 138 -24.58 1.73 -10.70
N GLU A 139 -24.79 3.03 -10.90
CA GLU A 139 -26.09 3.66 -10.77
C GLU A 139 -26.58 4.19 -12.12
N THR A 140 -27.92 4.28 -12.26
CA THR A 140 -28.54 4.85 -13.46
C THR A 140 -28.36 6.36 -13.46
N LYS A 141 -27.99 6.91 -14.61
CA LYS A 141 -27.90 8.35 -14.81
C LYS A 141 -29.29 9.00 -14.59
N GLU A 142 -29.30 10.00 -13.73
CA GLU A 142 -30.41 10.93 -13.58
C GLU A 142 -30.19 12.22 -14.41
N ASP A 143 -30.53 13.40 -13.88
CA ASP A 143 -30.34 14.68 -14.57
C ASP A 143 -28.90 15.10 -14.75
N THR A 144 -28.01 14.68 -13.80
CA THR A 144 -26.56 14.90 -13.82
C THR A 144 -25.80 13.59 -13.98
N ILE A 145 -24.59 13.65 -14.55
CA ILE A 145 -23.69 12.51 -14.62
C ILE A 145 -22.81 12.58 -13.37
N GLU A 146 -22.99 11.61 -12.48
CA GLU A 146 -22.07 11.37 -11.37
C GLU A 146 -21.20 10.14 -11.71
N PRO A 147 -19.89 10.32 -11.95
CA PRO A 147 -19.01 9.19 -12.22
C PRO A 147 -18.96 8.25 -11.03
N GLY A 148 -19.20 6.95 -11.27
CA GLY A 148 -18.95 5.92 -10.27
C GLY A 148 -17.46 5.75 -9.99
N THR A 149 -17.14 5.20 -8.83
CA THR A 149 -15.77 4.86 -8.40
C THR A 149 -15.68 3.36 -8.09
N GLU A 150 -14.46 2.84 -8.08
CA GLU A 150 -14.16 1.47 -7.66
C GLU A 150 -13.32 1.51 -6.38
N THR A 151 -13.65 0.64 -5.43
CA THR A 151 -12.95 0.56 -4.15
C THR A 151 -12.15 -0.74 -4.07
N LEU A 152 -10.87 -0.61 -3.75
CA LEU A 152 -9.96 -1.71 -3.42
C LEU A 152 -9.76 -1.74 -1.91
N SER A 153 -10.18 -2.82 -1.26
CA SER A 153 -9.79 -3.07 0.13
C SER A 153 -8.35 -3.56 0.16
N ILE A 154 -7.50 -2.82 0.86
CA ILE A 154 -6.06 -3.03 0.96
C ILE A 154 -5.71 -3.52 2.36
N THR A 155 -4.89 -4.55 2.43
CA THR A 155 -4.21 -4.97 3.66
C THR A 155 -2.71 -4.86 3.45
N ALA A 156 -2.01 -4.21 4.36
CA ALA A 156 -0.57 -4.04 4.34
C ALA A 156 0.03 -4.74 5.56
N ASP A 157 0.45 -5.99 5.38
CA ASP A 157 1.05 -6.80 6.42
C ASP A 157 2.52 -6.41 6.65
N PRO A 158 3.09 -6.66 7.85
CA PRO A 158 4.53 -6.63 8.02
C PRO A 158 5.22 -7.64 7.09
N ARG A 159 6.34 -7.26 6.47
CA ARG A 159 7.23 -8.21 5.80
C ARG A 159 7.87 -9.17 6.84
N SER A 160 8.44 -10.27 6.40
CA SER A 160 9.11 -11.24 7.30
C SER A 160 10.31 -10.64 8.05
N ASP A 161 10.89 -9.54 7.56
CA ASP A 161 11.93 -8.75 8.22
C ASP A 161 11.37 -7.64 9.14
N GLY A 162 10.04 -7.56 9.30
CA GLY A 162 9.35 -6.59 10.15
C GLY A 162 9.08 -5.24 9.51
N LEU A 163 9.50 -5.00 8.27
CA LEU A 163 9.26 -3.73 7.58
C LEU A 163 7.80 -3.59 7.14
N VAL A 164 7.14 -2.50 7.53
CA VAL A 164 5.73 -2.21 7.20
C VAL A 164 5.61 -1.08 6.21
N LYS A 165 6.12 0.11 6.58
CA LYS A 165 6.00 1.33 5.78
C LYS A 165 7.21 2.24 5.92
N ALA A 166 7.38 3.13 4.94
CA ALA A 166 8.21 4.31 5.07
C ALA A 166 7.46 5.55 4.56
N ARG A 167 7.92 6.70 4.96
CA ARG A 167 7.45 8.00 4.44
C ARG A 167 8.59 8.99 4.39
N THR A 168 8.50 9.97 3.49
CA THR A 168 9.43 11.09 3.47
C THR A 168 9.23 11.98 4.69
N GLY A 169 10.34 12.44 5.26
CA GLY A 169 10.40 13.40 6.35
C GLY A 169 11.02 14.73 5.89
N ASP A 170 11.13 15.69 6.80
CA ASP A 170 11.66 17.02 6.52
C ASP A 170 13.13 17.04 6.08
N THR A 171 13.87 15.98 6.42
CA THR A 171 15.29 15.81 6.13
C THR A 171 15.58 14.79 5.03
N THR A 172 14.54 14.29 4.35
CA THR A 172 14.72 13.37 3.22
C THR A 172 15.58 14.04 2.15
N ASP A 173 16.64 13.37 1.72
CA ASP A 173 17.51 13.92 0.67
C ASP A 173 16.78 14.06 -0.67
N GLU A 174 17.24 15.02 -1.47
CA GLU A 174 16.58 15.39 -2.72
C GLU A 174 16.61 14.27 -3.76
N THR A 175 17.63 13.41 -3.75
CA THR A 175 17.77 12.30 -4.67
C THR A 175 16.74 11.22 -4.35
N THR A 176 16.68 10.77 -3.10
CA THR A 176 15.66 9.82 -2.61
C THR A 176 14.26 10.35 -2.89
N TYR A 177 14.02 11.64 -2.63
CA TYR A 177 12.73 12.25 -2.92
C TYR A 177 12.38 12.19 -4.42
N LYS A 178 13.30 12.52 -5.34
CA LYS A 178 13.05 12.49 -6.79
C LYS A 178 12.88 11.07 -7.36
N GLU A 179 13.57 10.09 -6.79
CA GLU A 179 13.54 8.70 -7.24
C GLU A 179 12.35 7.89 -6.68
N TRP A 180 11.55 8.46 -5.76
CA TRP A 180 10.51 7.74 -5.00
C TRP A 180 9.54 6.92 -5.84
N TYR A 181 9.17 7.40 -7.02
CA TYR A 181 8.25 6.71 -7.94
C TYR A 181 8.95 6.00 -9.10
N LYS A 182 10.28 6.01 -9.15
CA LYS A 182 11.05 5.25 -10.15
C LYS A 182 11.41 3.87 -9.64
N THR A 183 11.72 3.78 -8.35
CA THR A 183 12.02 2.53 -7.65
C THR A 183 11.41 2.56 -6.27
N VAL A 184 10.98 1.40 -5.76
CA VAL A 184 10.50 1.31 -4.37
C VAL A 184 11.67 1.59 -3.43
N TYR A 185 11.52 2.62 -2.59
CA TYR A 185 12.53 2.95 -1.58
C TYR A 185 12.73 1.77 -0.63
N THR A 186 13.95 1.35 -0.43
CA THR A 186 14.32 0.35 0.57
C THR A 186 15.23 1.02 1.59
N PRO A 187 14.93 0.94 2.90
CA PRO A 187 15.80 1.51 3.92
C PRO A 187 17.21 0.95 3.82
N THR A 188 18.20 1.82 3.84
CA THR A 188 19.59 1.42 4.04
C THR A 188 19.81 1.27 5.54
N GLU A 189 20.35 0.13 5.97
CA GLU A 189 20.79 -0.01 7.36
C GLU A 189 21.86 1.07 7.63
N GLU A 190 21.58 1.99 8.54
CA GLU A 190 22.64 2.79 9.13
C GLU A 190 23.57 1.85 9.85
N GLY A 191 24.83 1.85 9.48
CA GLY A 191 25.85 1.00 10.10
C GLY A 191 25.82 1.13 11.62
N GLY A 192 25.48 0.07 12.28
CA GLY A 192 25.50 -0.27 13.68
C GLY A 192 25.75 0.85 14.69
N GLY A 193 24.71 1.20 15.37
CA GLY A 193 24.78 2.11 16.52
C GLY A 193 23.56 1.98 17.40
N MET A 194 23.29 0.78 17.90
CA MET A 194 22.43 0.65 19.07
C MET A 194 23.30 0.16 20.23
N ALA A 195 23.62 1.10 21.10
CA ALA A 195 24.11 0.84 22.45
C ALA A 195 22.91 0.46 23.34
#